data_82dabac4f48ea4a735a34ff0c384f4be
#
_entry.id   82dabac4f48ea4a735a34ff0c384f4be
#
_cell.length_a   1.000
_cell.length_b   1.000
_cell.length_c   1.000
_cell.angle_alpha   90.00
_cell.angle_beta   90.00
_cell.angle_gamma   90.00
#
_symmetry.space_group_name_H-M   'P 1'
#
loop_
_entity.id
_entity.type
_entity.pdbx_description
1 polymer ?
#
loop_
_entity_poly.entity_id
_entity_poly.type
_entity_poly.pdbx_seq_one_letter_code
_entity_poly.pdbx_strand_id
1 'polypeptide(L)'
;DRSPSRGLGDVYKRQYQRLRDVHGVYGTLMSEMRADNTHYIRFEADRAQRQYEEVADFTNDEQNIVTDDMYYNCFSGISRVNSILDRIEGMEFSEEFKNHIIGQAKFLRGYYYFQLVQYFGGVPLYLHEVIGVNDAFLARSSEEEVYKIILSDVNDAVAKLPVVSFPQNGSATQGSARMLLAYVLMTMPSRAVSYTHLRAHETD
;
A
#
# COMPACT_ATOMS: atom_id res chain seq x y z
N ASP A 1 -12.57 -28.01 13.69
CA ASP A 1 -11.11 -28.04 13.60
C ASP A 1 -10.64 -26.82 12.78
N ARG A 2 -10.35 -25.71 13.47
CA ARG A 2 -9.76 -24.50 12.84
C ARG A 2 -8.26 -24.59 12.99
N SER A 3 -7.61 -25.34 12.12
CA SER A 3 -6.15 -25.38 12.04
C SER A 3 -5.61 -23.96 11.79
N PRO A 4 -4.56 -23.52 12.53
CA PRO A 4 -3.92 -22.20 12.33
C PRO A 4 -3.50 -21.94 10.88
N SER A 5 -3.08 -23.00 10.16
CA SER A 5 -2.71 -22.95 8.75
C SER A 5 -3.86 -22.59 7.81
N ARG A 6 -5.10 -23.01 8.14
CA ARG A 6 -6.30 -22.65 7.36
C ARG A 6 -6.67 -21.17 7.53
N GLY A 7 -6.55 -20.67 8.77
CA GLY A 7 -6.77 -19.24 9.07
C GLY A 7 -5.81 -18.34 8.31
N LEU A 8 -4.52 -18.68 8.26
CA LEU A 8 -3.52 -17.90 7.53
C LEU A 8 -3.75 -17.94 6.01
N GLY A 9 -4.12 -19.10 5.46
CA GLY A 9 -4.44 -19.24 4.04
C GLY A 9 -5.59 -18.33 3.59
N ASP A 10 -6.60 -18.16 4.43
CA ASP A 10 -7.71 -17.24 4.15
C ASP A 10 -7.29 -15.77 4.30
N VAL A 11 -6.49 -15.40 5.30
CA VAL A 11 -5.96 -14.06 5.49
C VAL A 11 -5.00 -13.70 4.35
N TYR A 12 -4.13 -14.64 3.95
CA TYR A 12 -3.22 -14.48 2.82
C TYR A 12 -3.95 -14.19 1.50
N LYS A 13 -5.03 -14.91 1.20
CA LYS A 13 -5.84 -14.63 0.01
C LYS A 13 -6.53 -13.27 0.07
N ARG A 14 -6.94 -12.85 1.26
CA ARG A 14 -7.65 -11.59 1.49
C ARG A 14 -6.74 -10.36 1.47
N GLN A 15 -5.42 -10.48 1.62
CA GLN A 15 -4.51 -9.32 1.55
C GLN A 15 -4.56 -8.62 0.19
N TYR A 16 -4.73 -9.37 -0.92
CA TYR A 16 -4.88 -8.82 -2.26
C TYR A 16 -6.28 -8.24 -2.55
N GLN A 17 -7.28 -8.64 -1.78
CA GLN A 17 -8.67 -8.21 -2.04
C GLN A 17 -8.81 -6.70 -2.01
N ARG A 18 -8.08 -6.02 -1.11
CA ARG A 18 -8.13 -4.56 -0.98
C ARG A 18 -7.52 -3.81 -2.15
N LEU A 19 -6.65 -4.42 -2.94
CA LEU A 19 -6.17 -3.81 -4.19
C LEU A 19 -7.31 -3.51 -5.16
N ARG A 20 -8.29 -4.41 -5.24
CA ARG A 20 -9.47 -4.18 -6.09
C ARG A 20 -10.28 -2.97 -5.64
N ASP A 21 -10.40 -2.78 -4.32
CA ASP A 21 -11.14 -1.66 -3.76
C ASP A 21 -10.35 -0.35 -3.95
N VAL A 22 -9.03 -0.36 -3.70
CA VAL A 22 -8.11 0.77 -3.93
C VAL A 22 -8.06 1.19 -5.39
N HIS A 23 -8.13 0.24 -6.34
CA HIS A 23 -8.12 0.50 -7.79
C HIS A 23 -9.51 0.47 -8.44
N GLY A 24 -10.57 0.41 -7.64
CA GLY A 24 -11.95 0.48 -8.11
C GLY A 24 -12.34 1.89 -8.58
N VAL A 25 -13.62 2.18 -8.52
CA VAL A 25 -14.16 3.47 -8.97
C VAL A 25 -13.46 4.65 -8.31
N TYR A 26 -13.28 4.61 -6.99
CA TYR A 26 -12.68 5.71 -6.24
C TYR A 26 -11.19 5.89 -6.51
N GLY A 27 -10.44 4.80 -6.71
CA GLY A 27 -9.04 4.87 -7.14
C GLY A 27 -8.90 5.50 -8.52
N THR A 28 -9.77 5.16 -9.45
CA THR A 28 -9.82 5.80 -10.77
C THR A 28 -10.15 7.28 -10.67
N LEU A 29 -11.09 7.67 -9.82
CA LEU A 29 -11.41 9.08 -9.59
C LEU A 29 -10.23 9.85 -8.98
N MET A 30 -9.53 9.27 -8.01
CA MET A 30 -8.37 9.89 -7.36
C MET A 30 -7.16 10.03 -8.29
N SER A 31 -7.01 9.17 -9.30
CA SER A 31 -5.90 9.20 -10.25
C SER A 31 -6.26 9.91 -11.56
N GLU A 32 -7.20 9.33 -12.32
CA GLU A 32 -7.48 9.75 -13.70
C GLU A 32 -8.27 11.06 -13.77
N MET A 33 -9.21 11.28 -12.84
CA MET A 33 -10.01 12.49 -12.82
C MET A 33 -9.24 13.74 -12.37
N ARG A 34 -8.06 13.56 -11.79
CA ARG A 34 -7.13 14.63 -11.42
C ARG A 34 -6.04 14.86 -12.48
N ALA A 35 -6.00 14.00 -13.50
CA ALA A 35 -5.09 14.16 -14.63
C ALA A 35 -5.72 15.04 -15.72
N ASP A 36 -4.89 15.73 -16.48
CA ASP A 36 -5.34 16.59 -17.58
C ASP A 36 -6.07 15.84 -18.70
N ASN A 37 -5.96 14.52 -18.72
CA ASN A 37 -6.53 13.68 -19.78
C ASN A 37 -8.01 13.34 -19.59
N THR A 38 -8.52 13.45 -18.37
CA THR A 38 -9.91 13.12 -18.04
C THR A 38 -10.49 14.17 -17.10
N HIS A 39 -11.76 14.42 -17.25
CA HIS A 39 -12.48 15.33 -16.38
C HIS A 39 -13.91 14.84 -16.17
N TYR A 40 -14.43 14.98 -14.95
CA TYR A 40 -15.82 14.70 -14.68
C TYR A 40 -16.69 15.85 -15.18
N ILE A 41 -17.61 15.57 -16.11
CA ILE A 41 -18.50 16.59 -16.65
C ILE A 41 -19.62 16.84 -15.65
N ARG A 42 -19.63 18.05 -15.11
CA ARG A 42 -20.69 18.53 -14.23
C ARG A 42 -22.02 18.63 -15.00
N PHE A 43 -23.04 17.97 -14.47
CA PHE A 43 -24.39 18.04 -15.00
C PHE A 43 -25.33 18.77 -14.02
N GLU A 44 -25.70 20.01 -14.32
CA GLU A 44 -26.44 20.89 -13.39
C GLU A 44 -27.77 20.32 -12.95
N ALA A 45 -28.45 19.55 -13.82
CA ALA A 45 -29.76 18.97 -13.53
C ALA A 45 -29.72 17.72 -12.65
N ASP A 46 -28.56 17.05 -12.55
CA ASP A 46 -28.36 15.85 -11.74
C ASP A 46 -27.00 15.88 -11.07
N ARG A 47 -26.96 16.34 -9.85
CA ARG A 47 -25.71 16.43 -9.04
C ARG A 47 -25.59 15.31 -8.02
N ALA A 48 -26.16 14.15 -8.31
CA ALA A 48 -26.05 12.97 -7.44
C ALA A 48 -24.59 12.56 -7.14
N GLN A 49 -23.68 12.92 -8.03
CA GLN A 49 -22.23 12.59 -7.93
C GLN A 49 -21.36 13.81 -7.57
N ARG A 50 -21.90 14.74 -6.78
CA ARG A 50 -21.19 15.97 -6.37
C ARG A 50 -19.79 15.68 -5.81
N GLN A 51 -19.63 14.65 -5.01
CA GLN A 51 -18.35 14.28 -4.41
C GLN A 51 -17.29 13.83 -5.44
N TYR A 52 -17.73 13.33 -6.61
CA TYR A 52 -16.83 13.00 -7.72
C TYR A 52 -16.37 14.26 -8.45
N GLU A 53 -17.29 15.23 -8.62
CA GLU A 53 -16.94 16.55 -9.16
C GLU A 53 -15.88 17.23 -8.28
N GLU A 54 -16.06 17.20 -6.96
CA GLU A 54 -15.13 17.80 -5.98
C GLU A 54 -13.71 17.22 -6.09
N VAL A 55 -13.58 15.91 -6.37
CA VAL A 55 -12.27 15.27 -6.60
C VAL A 55 -11.63 15.76 -7.90
N ALA A 56 -12.41 15.86 -8.97
CA ALA A 56 -11.95 16.34 -10.27
C ALA A 56 -11.53 17.82 -10.23
N ASP A 57 -12.25 18.63 -9.47
CA ASP A 57 -12.02 20.08 -9.32
C ASP A 57 -11.02 20.43 -8.20
N PHE A 58 -10.44 19.44 -7.51
CA PHE A 58 -9.52 19.63 -6.36
C PHE A 58 -10.16 20.43 -5.20
N THR A 59 -11.48 20.34 -5.04
CA THR A 59 -12.25 21.02 -3.98
C THR A 59 -12.70 20.05 -2.89
N ASN A 60 -12.32 18.78 -2.98
CA ASN A 60 -12.66 17.75 -2.01
C ASN A 60 -12.00 18.02 -0.64
N ASP A 61 -12.74 17.75 0.41
CA ASP A 61 -12.30 17.84 1.80
C ASP A 61 -12.21 16.47 2.48
N GLU A 62 -12.03 16.46 3.79
CA GLU A 62 -11.94 15.25 4.61
C GLU A 62 -13.25 14.45 4.72
N GLN A 63 -14.41 15.07 4.38
CA GLN A 63 -15.72 14.44 4.40
C GLN A 63 -16.09 13.82 3.04
N ASN A 64 -15.25 14.00 2.04
CA ASN A 64 -15.48 13.44 0.72
C ASN A 64 -15.32 11.92 0.73
N ILE A 65 -16.36 11.18 0.33
CA ILE A 65 -16.42 9.72 0.38
C ILE A 65 -15.30 9.06 -0.46
N VAL A 66 -14.87 9.67 -1.55
CA VAL A 66 -13.80 9.13 -2.41
C VAL A 66 -12.46 9.18 -1.69
N THR A 67 -12.20 10.30 -1.00
CA THR A 67 -11.01 10.51 -0.19
C THR A 67 -10.98 9.57 1.00
N ASP A 68 -12.10 9.48 1.75
CA ASP A 68 -12.24 8.60 2.92
C ASP A 68 -12.09 7.12 2.54
N ASP A 69 -12.75 6.68 1.48
CA ASP A 69 -12.69 5.28 1.03
C ASP A 69 -11.28 4.86 0.58
N MET A 70 -10.55 5.74 -0.13
CA MET A 70 -9.16 5.50 -0.49
C MET A 70 -8.28 5.30 0.75
N TYR A 71 -8.40 6.20 1.73
CA TYR A 71 -7.68 6.14 3.00
C TYR A 71 -8.01 4.86 3.77
N TYR A 72 -9.30 4.56 3.95
CA TYR A 72 -9.79 3.38 4.64
C TYR A 72 -9.31 2.07 4.00
N ASN A 73 -9.40 1.94 2.68
CA ASN A 73 -9.02 0.70 1.99
C ASN A 73 -7.52 0.45 2.05
N CYS A 74 -6.68 1.48 1.95
CA CYS A 74 -5.24 1.34 2.12
C CYS A 74 -4.89 0.87 3.53
N PHE A 75 -5.43 1.51 4.59
CA PHE A 75 -5.17 1.09 5.97
C PHE A 75 -5.78 -0.27 6.32
N SER A 76 -6.93 -0.60 5.77
CA SER A 76 -7.50 -1.95 5.89
C SER A 76 -6.61 -3.01 5.25
N GLY A 77 -5.95 -2.68 4.13
CA GLY A 77 -4.94 -3.52 3.50
C GLY A 77 -3.71 -3.70 4.39
N ILE A 78 -3.17 -2.60 4.93
CA ILE A 78 -2.03 -2.59 5.86
C ILE A 78 -2.30 -3.44 7.09
N SER A 79 -3.47 -3.27 7.71
CA SER A 79 -3.87 -4.05 8.90
C SER A 79 -3.83 -5.56 8.64
N ARG A 80 -4.34 -6.02 7.48
CA ARG A 80 -4.30 -7.44 7.10
C ARG A 80 -2.89 -7.94 6.87
N VAL A 81 -2.05 -7.12 6.24
CA VAL A 81 -0.64 -7.45 6.01
C VAL A 81 0.12 -7.57 7.33
N ASN A 82 -0.07 -6.62 8.25
CA ASN A 82 0.56 -6.65 9.56
C ASN A 82 0.18 -7.90 10.35
N SER A 83 -1.10 -8.29 10.31
CA SER A 83 -1.59 -9.53 10.95
C SER A 83 -0.89 -10.78 10.41
N ILE A 84 -0.50 -10.80 9.11
CA ILE A 84 0.28 -11.89 8.52
C ILE A 84 1.73 -11.83 9.02
N LEU A 85 2.37 -10.65 8.93
CA LEU A 85 3.76 -10.47 9.30
C LEU A 85 4.03 -10.80 10.76
N ASP A 86 3.12 -10.41 11.66
CA ASP A 86 3.28 -10.67 13.09
C ASP A 86 3.08 -12.14 13.47
N ARG A 87 2.39 -12.94 12.66
CA ARG A 87 2.07 -14.34 12.96
C ARG A 87 2.93 -15.36 12.23
N ILE A 88 3.49 -15.00 11.06
CA ILE A 88 4.16 -15.96 10.19
C ILE A 88 5.39 -16.59 10.83
N GLU A 89 6.13 -15.84 11.65
CA GLU A 89 7.33 -16.33 12.32
C GLU A 89 7.05 -17.48 13.29
N GLY A 90 5.93 -17.42 13.98
CA GLY A 90 5.50 -18.47 14.94
C GLY A 90 4.89 -19.72 14.30
N MET A 91 4.83 -19.80 12.96
CA MET A 91 4.22 -20.92 12.26
C MET A 91 5.24 -21.94 11.77
N GLU A 92 4.88 -23.22 11.81
CA GLU A 92 5.71 -24.33 11.32
C GLU A 92 5.60 -24.49 9.80
N PHE A 93 6.21 -23.57 9.05
CA PHE A 93 6.35 -23.64 7.60
C PHE A 93 7.83 -23.70 7.20
N SER A 94 8.12 -24.18 5.98
CA SER A 94 9.46 -24.08 5.43
C SER A 94 9.89 -22.62 5.27
N GLU A 95 11.17 -22.34 5.42
CA GLU A 95 11.73 -20.99 5.25
C GLU A 95 11.42 -20.40 3.86
N GLU A 96 11.45 -21.24 2.83
CA GLU A 96 11.09 -20.83 1.47
C GLU A 96 9.65 -20.33 1.40
N PHE A 97 8.70 -21.05 2.02
CA PHE A 97 7.30 -20.66 2.06
C PHE A 97 7.08 -19.40 2.92
N LYS A 98 7.74 -19.30 4.09
CA LYS A 98 7.70 -18.08 4.91
C LYS A 98 8.21 -16.87 4.13
N ASN A 99 9.37 -16.99 3.48
CA ASN A 99 9.94 -15.92 2.67
C ASN A 99 9.02 -15.50 1.53
N HIS A 100 8.36 -16.44 0.89
CA HIS A 100 7.38 -16.13 -0.15
C HIS A 100 6.20 -15.31 0.40
N ILE A 101 5.64 -15.71 1.54
CA ILE A 101 4.52 -14.99 2.20
C ILE A 101 4.98 -13.61 2.69
N ILE A 102 6.13 -13.52 3.36
CA ILE A 102 6.70 -12.26 3.84
C ILE A 102 6.96 -11.31 2.67
N GLY A 103 7.54 -11.81 1.59
CA GLY A 103 7.80 -11.02 0.39
C GLY A 103 6.54 -10.39 -0.21
N GLN A 104 5.46 -11.16 -0.28
CA GLN A 104 4.17 -10.65 -0.77
C GLN A 104 3.54 -9.65 0.20
N ALA A 105 3.57 -9.94 1.50
CA ALA A 105 3.06 -9.06 2.53
C ALA A 105 3.80 -7.70 2.53
N LYS A 106 5.12 -7.74 2.45
CA LYS A 106 5.98 -6.55 2.37
C LYS A 106 5.74 -5.75 1.08
N PHE A 107 5.61 -6.42 -0.07
CA PHE A 107 5.24 -5.78 -1.33
C PHE A 107 3.93 -5.01 -1.20
N LEU A 108 2.89 -5.64 -0.64
CA LEU A 108 1.57 -5.02 -0.49
C LEU A 108 1.57 -3.88 0.51
N ARG A 109 2.29 -4.01 1.65
CA ARG A 109 2.39 -2.93 2.63
C ARG A 109 3.10 -1.71 2.05
N GLY A 110 4.23 -1.92 1.38
CA GLY A 110 4.95 -0.88 0.66
C GLY A 110 4.08 -0.21 -0.40
N TYR A 111 3.29 -0.99 -1.14
CA TYR A 111 2.36 -0.48 -2.13
C TYR A 111 1.24 0.38 -1.53
N TYR A 112 0.58 -0.08 -0.45
CA TYR A 112 -0.48 0.70 0.21
C TYR A 112 0.06 2.00 0.81
N TYR A 113 1.22 1.97 1.47
CA TYR A 113 1.86 3.19 1.95
C TYR A 113 2.28 4.12 0.82
N PHE A 114 2.69 3.57 -0.33
CA PHE A 114 3.02 4.37 -1.50
C PHE A 114 1.78 5.09 -2.06
N GLN A 115 0.61 4.44 -2.11
CA GLN A 115 -0.64 5.11 -2.44
C GLN A 115 -0.98 6.22 -1.43
N LEU A 116 -0.89 5.91 -0.14
CA LEU A 116 -1.19 6.87 0.92
C LEU A 116 -0.29 8.11 0.86
N VAL A 117 1.02 7.95 0.69
CA VAL A 117 1.95 9.09 0.67
C VAL A 117 1.74 9.99 -0.54
N GLN A 118 1.37 9.42 -1.70
CA GLN A 118 1.08 10.19 -2.91
C GLN A 118 -0.17 11.07 -2.79
N TYR A 119 -1.22 10.58 -2.12
CA TYR A 119 -2.48 11.32 -1.99
C TYR A 119 -2.55 12.19 -0.73
N PHE A 120 -1.93 11.76 0.37
CA PHE A 120 -2.12 12.36 1.69
C PHE A 120 -0.82 12.92 2.30
N GLY A 121 0.34 12.71 1.67
CA GLY A 121 1.62 13.06 2.25
C GLY A 121 1.99 12.16 3.43
N GLY A 122 2.49 12.71 4.53
CA GLY A 122 2.76 11.94 5.74
C GLY A 122 1.48 11.32 6.31
N VAL A 123 1.57 10.10 6.85
CA VAL A 123 0.45 9.35 7.44
C VAL A 123 0.92 8.56 8.67
N PRO A 124 0.02 8.11 9.56
CA PRO A 124 0.40 7.22 10.66
C PRO A 124 1.02 5.91 10.15
N LEU A 125 2.06 5.43 10.83
CA LEU A 125 2.79 4.22 10.45
C LEU A 125 2.41 3.05 11.37
N TYR A 126 1.46 2.23 10.92
CA TYR A 126 1.09 0.97 11.56
C TYR A 126 1.96 -0.16 11.00
N LEU A 127 2.94 -0.62 11.77
CA LEU A 127 3.89 -1.66 11.35
C LEU A 127 3.56 -3.03 11.95
N HIS A 128 2.66 -3.07 12.93
CA HIS A 128 2.18 -4.26 13.64
C HIS A 128 0.65 -4.31 13.65
N GLU A 129 0.11 -5.46 14.01
CA GLU A 129 -1.33 -5.64 14.21
C GLU A 129 -1.80 -4.76 15.38
N VAL A 130 -2.86 -4.00 15.17
CA VAL A 130 -3.50 -3.19 16.22
C VAL A 130 -4.33 -4.12 17.09
N ILE A 131 -3.92 -4.31 18.34
CA ILE A 131 -4.59 -5.20 19.30
C ILE A 131 -5.41 -4.40 20.32
N GLY A 132 -4.93 -3.22 20.70
CA GLY A 132 -5.54 -2.39 21.73
C GLY A 132 -5.93 -1.00 21.25
N VAL A 133 -6.78 -0.33 22.01
CA VAL A 133 -7.22 1.05 21.73
C VAL A 133 -6.02 2.02 21.71
N ASN A 134 -5.01 1.79 22.55
CA ASN A 134 -3.83 2.64 22.61
C ASN A 134 -2.97 2.55 21.33
N ASP A 135 -2.98 1.40 20.66
CA ASP A 135 -2.22 1.18 19.43
C ASP A 135 -2.93 1.76 18.20
N ALA A 136 -4.21 2.11 18.34
CA ALA A 136 -5.05 2.60 17.25
C ALA A 136 -4.86 4.10 16.94
N PHE A 137 -4.28 4.87 17.86
CA PHE A 137 -4.15 6.32 17.73
C PHE A 137 -2.68 6.73 17.62
N LEU A 138 -2.09 6.52 16.44
CA LEU A 138 -0.75 6.99 16.16
C LEU A 138 -0.77 8.39 15.55
N ALA A 139 0.21 9.20 15.93
CA ALA A 139 0.42 10.50 15.32
C ALA A 139 0.82 10.33 13.84
N ARG A 140 0.57 11.36 13.05
CA ARG A 140 0.99 11.45 11.66
C ARG A 140 2.51 11.49 11.58
N SER A 141 3.10 10.59 10.82
CA SER A 141 4.52 10.59 10.50
C SER A 141 4.81 11.51 9.31
N SER A 142 6.04 11.94 9.18
CA SER A 142 6.49 12.72 8.01
C SER A 142 6.49 11.87 6.73
N GLU A 143 6.43 12.53 5.57
CA GLU A 143 6.57 11.86 4.27
C GLU A 143 7.89 11.07 4.18
N GLU A 144 8.97 11.62 4.71
CA GLU A 144 10.28 11.00 4.73
C GLU A 144 10.27 9.66 5.51
N GLU A 145 9.63 9.63 6.68
CA GLU A 145 9.48 8.40 7.46
C GLU A 145 8.64 7.36 6.73
N VAL A 146 7.57 7.78 6.05
CA VAL A 146 6.74 6.88 5.23
C VAL A 146 7.55 6.31 4.08
N TYR A 147 8.33 7.12 3.34
CA TYR A 147 9.19 6.62 2.26
C TYR A 147 10.29 5.68 2.75
N LYS A 148 10.85 5.88 3.95
CA LYS A 148 11.81 4.92 4.56
C LYS A 148 11.18 3.55 4.74
N ILE A 149 9.95 3.48 5.23
CA ILE A 149 9.22 2.22 5.40
C ILE A 149 8.89 1.59 4.04
N ILE A 150 8.43 2.37 3.07
CA ILE A 150 8.15 1.89 1.71
C ILE A 150 9.42 1.26 1.11
N LEU A 151 10.56 1.94 1.15
CA LEU A 151 11.82 1.45 0.60
C LEU A 151 12.29 0.18 1.32
N SER A 152 12.19 0.13 2.65
CA SER A 152 12.52 -1.06 3.43
C SER A 152 11.66 -2.26 3.01
N ASP A 153 10.35 -2.10 2.96
CA ASP A 153 9.42 -3.16 2.63
C ASP A 153 9.56 -3.63 1.18
N VAL A 154 9.72 -2.71 0.23
CA VAL A 154 9.87 -3.06 -1.19
C VAL A 154 11.22 -3.74 -1.47
N ASN A 155 12.32 -3.33 -0.82
CA ASN A 155 13.60 -4.02 -0.94
C ASN A 155 13.53 -5.43 -0.34
N ASP A 156 12.89 -5.62 0.82
CA ASP A 156 12.64 -6.95 1.37
C ASP A 156 11.83 -7.83 0.40
N ALA A 157 10.82 -7.25 -0.24
CA ALA A 157 10.02 -7.95 -1.24
C ALA A 157 10.86 -8.36 -2.46
N VAL A 158 11.75 -7.48 -2.97
CA VAL A 158 12.68 -7.82 -4.06
C VAL A 158 13.58 -8.98 -3.68
N ALA A 159 14.07 -9.03 -2.44
CA ALA A 159 14.95 -10.10 -1.97
C ALA A 159 14.24 -11.45 -1.79
N LYS A 160 12.95 -11.43 -1.40
CA LYS A 160 12.22 -12.64 -0.98
C LYS A 160 11.26 -13.20 -2.04
N LEU A 161 10.83 -12.40 -3.01
CA LEU A 161 9.90 -12.85 -4.03
C LEU A 161 10.59 -13.63 -5.15
N PRO A 162 9.91 -14.65 -5.72
CA PRO A 162 10.47 -15.49 -6.77
C PRO A 162 10.63 -14.75 -8.09
N VAL A 163 11.64 -15.18 -8.86
CA VAL A 163 11.84 -14.76 -10.24
C VAL A 163 10.97 -15.64 -11.14
N VAL A 164 9.77 -15.17 -11.44
CA VAL A 164 8.85 -15.86 -12.37
C VAL A 164 8.27 -14.86 -13.36
N SER A 165 8.11 -15.26 -14.60
CA SER A 165 7.65 -14.37 -15.67
C SER A 165 6.14 -14.10 -15.60
N PHE A 166 5.33 -15.12 -15.28
CA PHE A 166 3.87 -15.04 -15.20
C PHE A 166 3.35 -15.96 -14.11
N PRO A 167 3.05 -15.44 -12.90
CA PRO A 167 2.37 -16.23 -11.89
C PRO A 167 0.91 -16.43 -12.31
N GLN A 168 0.48 -17.67 -12.44
CA GLN A 168 -0.90 -18.00 -12.85
C GLN A 168 -1.97 -17.55 -11.84
N ASN A 169 -1.57 -17.27 -10.61
CA ASN A 169 -2.47 -16.84 -9.53
C ASN A 169 -2.49 -15.32 -9.28
N GLY A 170 -1.81 -14.53 -10.10
CA GLY A 170 -1.75 -13.07 -9.97
C GLY A 170 -0.97 -12.57 -8.74
N SER A 171 -0.18 -13.41 -8.05
CA SER A 171 0.63 -12.98 -6.91
C SER A 171 1.83 -12.14 -7.35
N ALA A 172 2.33 -11.31 -6.43
CA ALA A 172 3.50 -10.48 -6.68
C ALA A 172 4.76 -11.34 -6.94
N THR A 173 5.60 -10.84 -7.83
CA THR A 173 6.89 -11.45 -8.20
C THR A 173 8.03 -10.50 -7.90
N GLN A 174 9.28 -10.96 -7.99
CA GLN A 174 10.44 -10.08 -7.90
C GLN A 174 10.36 -8.95 -8.95
N GLY A 175 9.88 -9.24 -10.17
CA GLY A 175 9.67 -8.23 -11.21
C GLY A 175 8.67 -7.16 -10.81
N SER A 176 7.55 -7.55 -10.19
CA SER A 176 6.57 -6.60 -9.64
C SER A 176 7.17 -5.70 -8.56
N ALA A 177 7.97 -6.27 -7.66
CA ALA A 177 8.62 -5.52 -6.59
C ALA A 177 9.68 -4.55 -7.13
N ARG A 178 10.47 -4.95 -8.13
CA ARG A 178 11.44 -4.07 -8.81
C ARG A 178 10.76 -2.93 -9.55
N MET A 179 9.61 -3.20 -10.18
CA MET A 179 8.82 -2.15 -10.83
C MET A 179 8.29 -1.14 -9.81
N LEU A 180 7.74 -1.63 -8.69
CA LEU A 180 7.30 -0.74 -7.62
C LEU A 180 8.46 0.08 -7.07
N LEU A 181 9.63 -0.53 -6.84
CA LEU A 181 10.82 0.17 -6.38
C LEU A 181 11.23 1.30 -7.34
N ALA A 182 11.23 1.02 -8.64
CA ALA A 182 11.53 2.03 -9.65
C ALA A 182 10.52 3.19 -9.62
N TYR A 183 9.23 2.87 -9.47
CA TYR A 183 8.17 3.89 -9.33
C TYR A 183 8.37 4.77 -8.10
N VAL A 184 8.64 4.15 -6.95
CA VAL A 184 8.92 4.87 -5.70
C VAL A 184 10.11 5.81 -5.87
N LEU A 185 11.22 5.32 -6.41
CA LEU A 185 12.44 6.12 -6.60
C LEU A 185 12.25 7.29 -7.59
N MET A 186 11.43 7.13 -8.62
CA MET A 186 11.15 8.21 -9.58
C MET A 186 10.22 9.30 -9.03
N THR A 187 9.34 8.94 -8.10
CA THR A 187 8.32 9.88 -7.57
C THR A 187 8.69 10.47 -6.21
N MET A 188 9.67 9.88 -5.54
CA MET A 188 10.12 10.32 -4.23
C MET A 188 10.65 11.76 -4.29
N PRO A 189 10.22 12.67 -3.40
CA PRO A 189 10.74 14.03 -3.34
C PRO A 189 12.27 14.06 -3.18
N SER A 190 12.94 15.02 -3.80
CA SER A 190 14.42 15.15 -3.77
C SER A 190 15.02 15.19 -2.35
N ARG A 191 14.27 15.65 -1.36
CA ARG A 191 14.67 15.63 0.05
C ARG A 191 14.82 14.23 0.61
N ALA A 192 14.01 13.27 0.14
CA ALA A 192 14.10 11.87 0.54
C ALA A 192 15.18 11.10 -0.26
N VAL A 193 15.55 11.59 -1.46
CA VAL A 193 16.65 11.02 -2.29
C VAL A 193 18.01 11.22 -1.63
N SER A 194 18.21 12.30 -0.87
CA SER A 194 19.45 12.57 -0.13
C SER A 194 19.87 11.40 0.80
N TYR A 195 18.91 10.64 1.31
CA TYR A 195 19.17 9.48 2.18
C TYR A 195 19.66 8.23 1.46
N THR A 196 19.29 8.04 0.20
CA THR A 196 19.74 6.86 -0.58
C THR A 196 21.18 7.02 -1.05
N HIS A 197 21.64 8.24 -1.31
CA HIS A 197 23.02 8.51 -1.69
C HIS A 197 24.02 8.41 -0.52
N LEU A 198 23.59 8.72 0.70
CA LEU A 198 24.44 8.59 1.89
C LEU A 198 24.77 7.14 2.23
N ARG A 199 23.83 6.19 2.00
CA ARG A 199 24.08 4.75 2.24
C ARG A 199 24.99 4.10 1.19
N ALA A 200 25.05 4.62 -0.02
CA ALA A 200 25.92 4.08 -1.06
C ALA A 200 27.41 4.36 -0.78
N HIS A 201 27.73 5.33 0.07
CA HIS A 201 29.09 5.69 0.47
C HIS A 201 29.54 5.07 1.80
N GLU A 202 28.66 4.39 2.54
CA GLU A 202 29.01 3.71 3.82
C GLU A 202 29.40 2.23 3.65
N THR A 203 29.48 1.73 2.42
CA THR A 203 29.80 0.32 2.13
C THR A 203 31.14 0.12 1.40
N ASP A 204 32.05 1.10 1.45
CA ASP A 204 33.46 0.94 1.02
C ASP A 204 34.41 0.75 2.21
#